data_a9c205a26e1b71b804ad8a5405163785
#
_entry.id   a9c205a26e1b71b804ad8a5405163785
#
_cell.length_a   1.000
_cell.length_b   1.000
_cell.length_c   1.000
_cell.angle_alpha   90.00
_cell.angle_beta   90.00
_cell.angle_gamma   90.00
#
_symmetry.space_group_name_H-M   'P 1'
#
loop_
_entity.id
_entity.type
_entity.pdbx_description
1 polymer ?
#
loop_
_entity_poly.entity_id
_entity_poly.type
_entity_poly.pdbx_seq_one_letter_code
_entity_poly.pdbx_strand_id
1 'polypeptide(L)'
;MIATRHGNTCVKEGDKLAGTRIIPLVIEKEKMERAKAVCQDGPILTLKPLHGKKVAILTTGSEVYHGRIEDKFTPVLVEKLKEYNCEMIFHEVYDDDHEAITKGCLQAIEQGAELVLCTGGMSVDPDDKTPLAIKNTGARMVSYGAPVLPGAMFLLSYYREEIPIVGLPGCVMYAKRTIFDLGAAPSAGR
;
A
#
# COMPACT_ATOMS: atom_id res chain seq x y z
N MET A 1 32.72 8.74 6.85
CA MET A 1 31.63 7.73 6.88
C MET A 1 30.31 8.47 6.90
N ILE A 2 29.33 8.05 6.08
CA ILE A 2 27.97 8.56 6.07
C ILE A 2 27.05 7.35 6.31
N ALA A 3 26.17 7.46 7.29
CA ALA A 3 25.12 6.46 7.56
C ALA A 3 23.76 7.11 7.34
N THR A 4 22.88 6.42 6.62
CA THR A 4 21.52 6.90 6.33
C THR A 4 20.47 5.99 6.93
N ARG A 5 19.25 6.48 7.07
CA ARG A 5 18.10 5.61 7.27
C ARG A 5 17.91 4.69 6.06
N HIS A 6 17.21 3.61 6.26
CA HIS A 6 16.78 2.74 5.17
C HIS A 6 15.91 3.53 4.19
N GLY A 7 16.09 3.28 2.88
CA GLY A 7 15.26 3.90 1.85
C GLY A 7 13.79 3.52 1.94
N ASN A 8 12.91 4.33 1.37
CA ASN A 8 11.45 4.14 1.36
C ASN A 8 10.82 4.02 2.76
N THR A 9 11.34 4.78 3.72
CA THR A 9 10.81 4.84 5.09
C THR A 9 10.05 6.14 5.28
N CYS A 10 8.86 6.08 5.87
CA CYS A 10 8.15 7.29 6.29
C CYS A 10 8.96 8.05 7.34
N VAL A 11 9.03 9.37 7.18
CA VAL A 11 9.73 10.27 8.06
C VAL A 11 8.85 11.46 8.43
N LYS A 12 9.11 12.04 9.59
CA LYS A 12 8.42 13.22 10.12
C LYS A 12 9.43 14.34 10.31
N GLU A 13 8.93 15.56 10.45
CA GLU A 13 9.76 16.69 10.85
C GLU A 13 10.51 16.38 12.15
N GLY A 14 11.80 16.70 12.18
CA GLY A 14 12.70 16.38 13.31
C GLY A 14 13.33 14.99 13.27
N ASP A 15 12.95 14.11 12.35
CA ASP A 15 13.57 12.79 12.21
C ASP A 15 15.00 12.90 11.69
N LYS A 16 15.91 12.14 12.28
CA LYS A 16 17.29 12.04 11.80
C LYS A 16 17.34 11.16 10.55
N LEU A 17 17.75 11.71 9.43
CA LEU A 17 17.80 11.00 8.12
C LEU A 17 19.17 10.42 7.84
N ALA A 18 20.24 11.12 8.25
CA ALA A 18 21.62 10.72 8.06
C ALA A 18 22.50 11.23 9.19
N GLY A 19 23.60 10.56 9.39
CA GLY A 19 24.68 10.99 10.26
C GLY A 19 26.02 10.85 9.54
N THR A 20 26.92 11.78 9.78
CA THR A 20 28.28 11.71 9.22
C THR A 20 29.32 11.82 10.32
N ARG A 21 30.42 11.11 10.11
CA ARG A 21 31.59 11.20 10.97
C ARG A 21 32.86 11.17 10.12
N ILE A 22 33.80 12.07 10.45
CA ILE A 22 35.10 12.11 9.78
C ILE A 22 35.99 11.05 10.43
N ILE A 23 36.37 10.03 9.67
CA ILE A 23 37.33 9.00 10.04
C ILE A 23 38.07 8.58 8.77
N PRO A 24 39.39 8.72 8.66
CA PRO A 24 40.32 9.40 9.56
C PRO A 24 40.18 10.93 9.53
N LEU A 25 40.83 11.63 10.45
CA LEU A 25 40.84 13.10 10.50
C LEU A 25 41.56 13.73 9.32
N VAL A 26 42.51 13.02 8.74
CA VAL A 26 43.24 13.40 7.53
C VAL A 26 43.00 12.34 6.47
N ILE A 27 42.65 12.79 5.27
CA ILE A 27 42.40 11.90 4.11
C ILE A 27 43.09 12.47 2.88
N GLU A 28 43.52 11.61 1.96
CA GLU A 28 44.10 12.00 0.69
C GLU A 28 43.08 12.82 -0.13
N LYS A 29 43.55 13.90 -0.75
CA LYS A 29 42.74 14.80 -1.57
C LYS A 29 41.98 14.04 -2.67
N GLU A 30 42.63 13.11 -3.33
CA GLU A 30 42.01 12.32 -4.39
C GLU A 30 40.81 11.49 -3.91
N LYS A 31 40.92 10.88 -2.72
CA LYS A 31 39.79 10.14 -2.10
C LYS A 31 38.65 11.05 -1.78
N MET A 32 38.95 12.26 -1.32
CA MET A 32 37.91 13.26 -1.03
C MET A 32 37.19 13.70 -2.30
N GLU A 33 37.92 13.99 -3.36
CA GLU A 33 37.30 14.38 -4.65
C GLU A 33 36.45 13.24 -5.25
N ARG A 34 36.89 11.99 -5.15
CA ARG A 34 36.04 10.83 -5.51
C ARG A 34 34.79 10.73 -4.69
N ALA A 35 34.86 10.97 -3.38
CA ALA A 35 33.68 10.99 -2.51
C ALA A 35 32.69 12.10 -2.87
N LYS A 36 33.19 13.28 -3.24
CA LYS A 36 32.35 14.39 -3.73
C LYS A 36 31.70 14.06 -5.07
N ALA A 37 32.40 13.39 -5.96
CA ALA A 37 31.91 13.02 -7.29
C ALA A 37 30.68 12.11 -7.23
N VAL A 38 30.55 11.28 -6.20
CA VAL A 38 29.35 10.42 -5.98
C VAL A 38 28.04 11.22 -5.88
N CYS A 39 28.12 12.48 -5.45
CA CYS A 39 26.93 13.35 -5.29
C CYS A 39 26.65 14.21 -6.52
N GLN A 40 27.45 14.12 -7.60
CA GLN A 40 27.31 14.97 -8.79
C GLN A 40 26.08 14.59 -9.63
N ASP A 41 25.66 13.31 -9.58
CA ASP A 41 24.51 12.80 -10.33
C ASP A 41 23.16 13.06 -9.64
N GLY A 42 23.17 13.70 -8.48
CA GLY A 42 21.97 14.07 -7.74
C GLY A 42 22.07 13.88 -6.22
N PRO A 43 21.01 14.19 -5.49
CA PRO A 43 20.99 14.08 -4.04
C PRO A 43 20.99 12.60 -3.58
N ILE A 44 21.79 12.30 -2.57
CA ILE A 44 21.83 10.96 -1.94
C ILE A 44 20.51 10.61 -1.27
N LEU A 45 19.80 11.63 -0.73
CA LEU A 45 18.51 11.49 -0.08
C LEU A 45 17.51 12.41 -0.78
N THR A 46 16.35 11.85 -1.10
CA THR A 46 15.22 12.60 -1.66
C THR A 46 14.00 12.40 -0.77
N LEU A 47 13.36 13.49 -0.37
CA LEU A 47 12.06 13.44 0.27
C LEU A 47 10.97 13.47 -0.79
N LYS A 48 10.10 12.45 -0.75
CA LYS A 48 8.90 12.42 -1.58
C LYS A 48 7.71 12.74 -0.68
N PRO A 49 6.94 13.80 -0.96
CA PRO A 49 5.73 14.08 -0.21
C PRO A 49 4.72 12.95 -0.43
N LEU A 50 3.94 12.65 0.61
CA LEU A 50 2.77 11.80 0.46
C LEU A 50 1.64 12.62 -0.17
N HIS A 51 1.23 12.24 -1.36
CA HIS A 51 0.06 12.80 -2.03
C HIS A 51 -1.14 11.94 -1.63
N GLY A 52 -2.09 12.53 -0.91
CA GLY A 52 -3.33 11.84 -0.54
C GLY A 52 -4.07 11.35 -1.78
N LYS A 53 -4.63 10.14 -1.71
CA LYS A 53 -5.42 9.53 -2.78
C LYS A 53 -6.86 9.38 -2.35
N LYS A 54 -7.75 9.41 -3.33
CA LYS A 54 -9.14 9.03 -3.18
C LYS A 54 -9.25 7.51 -3.20
N VAL A 55 -9.75 6.94 -2.12
CA VAL A 55 -9.74 5.49 -1.90
C VAL A 55 -11.14 4.94 -1.86
N ALA A 56 -11.36 3.82 -2.54
CA ALA A 56 -12.54 3.01 -2.38
C ALA A 56 -12.23 1.80 -1.50
N ILE A 57 -13.16 1.44 -0.63
CA ILE A 57 -13.10 0.22 0.18
C ILE A 57 -14.31 -0.64 -0.18
N LEU A 58 -14.06 -1.86 -0.65
CA LEU A 58 -15.07 -2.88 -0.88
C LEU A 58 -14.89 -3.97 0.16
N THR A 59 -15.85 -4.09 1.06
CA THR A 59 -15.86 -5.14 2.08
C THR A 59 -16.65 -6.33 1.54
N THR A 60 -16.04 -7.51 1.45
CA THR A 60 -16.69 -8.71 0.95
C THR A 60 -16.88 -9.73 2.05
N GLY A 61 -17.92 -10.54 1.92
CA GLY A 61 -18.21 -11.64 2.81
C GLY A 61 -19.69 -11.73 3.19
N SER A 62 -20.25 -12.91 3.02
CA SER A 62 -21.67 -13.19 3.26
C SER A 62 -22.12 -12.85 4.69
N GLU A 63 -21.27 -13.06 5.68
CA GLU A 63 -21.63 -12.79 7.08
C GLU A 63 -21.77 -11.28 7.37
N VAL A 64 -20.91 -10.45 6.77
CA VAL A 64 -21.01 -8.99 6.90
C VAL A 64 -22.17 -8.47 6.07
N TYR A 65 -22.31 -8.95 4.83
CA TYR A 65 -23.37 -8.55 3.91
C TYR A 65 -24.77 -8.79 4.48
N HIS A 66 -25.00 -9.94 5.09
CA HIS A 66 -26.27 -10.27 5.74
C HIS A 66 -26.42 -9.74 7.18
N GLY A 67 -25.46 -8.93 7.65
CA GLY A 67 -25.52 -8.31 8.96
C GLY A 67 -25.36 -9.27 10.14
N ARG A 68 -24.80 -10.47 9.91
CA ARG A 68 -24.53 -11.47 10.97
C ARG A 68 -23.35 -11.06 11.84
N ILE A 69 -22.38 -10.38 11.24
CA ILE A 69 -21.23 -9.79 11.93
C ILE A 69 -21.07 -8.34 11.48
N GLU A 70 -20.51 -7.51 12.36
CA GLU A 70 -20.19 -6.11 12.06
C GLU A 70 -18.92 -6.00 11.21
N ASP A 71 -18.91 -5.06 10.25
CA ASP A 71 -17.70 -4.73 9.50
C ASP A 71 -16.66 -4.08 10.41
N LYS A 72 -15.62 -4.82 10.71
CA LYS A 72 -14.46 -4.36 11.48
C LYS A 72 -13.27 -3.95 10.61
N PHE A 73 -13.32 -4.22 9.29
CA PHE A 73 -12.26 -3.83 8.37
C PHE A 73 -12.25 -2.34 8.08
N THR A 74 -13.38 -1.82 7.67
CA THR A 74 -13.49 -0.43 7.22
C THR A 74 -13.01 0.58 8.25
N PRO A 75 -13.41 0.52 9.54
CA PRO A 75 -12.92 1.47 10.53
C PRO A 75 -11.39 1.46 10.68
N VAL A 76 -10.77 0.27 10.69
CA VAL A 76 -9.33 0.12 10.81
C VAL A 76 -8.61 0.68 9.58
N LEU A 77 -9.13 0.41 8.39
CA LEU A 77 -8.55 0.93 7.15
C LEU A 77 -8.64 2.45 7.06
N VAL A 78 -9.77 3.03 7.43
CA VAL A 78 -9.96 4.49 7.46
C VAL A 78 -8.93 5.16 8.37
N GLU A 79 -8.69 4.61 9.57
CA GLU A 79 -7.65 5.13 10.45
C GLU A 79 -6.23 5.00 9.86
N LYS A 80 -5.93 3.88 9.23
CA LYS A 80 -4.63 3.70 8.55
C LYS A 80 -4.48 4.65 7.36
N LEU A 81 -5.52 4.87 6.57
CA LEU A 81 -5.49 5.76 5.40
C LEU A 81 -5.20 7.21 5.78
N LYS A 82 -5.66 7.67 6.96
CA LYS A 82 -5.36 9.01 7.49
C LYS A 82 -3.85 9.23 7.68
N GLU A 83 -3.09 8.19 8.04
CA GLU A 83 -1.62 8.30 8.17
C GLU A 83 -0.94 8.66 6.84
N TYR A 84 -1.60 8.39 5.70
CA TYR A 84 -1.09 8.61 4.34
C TYR A 84 -1.79 9.78 3.62
N ASN A 85 -2.58 10.59 4.34
CA ASN A 85 -3.40 11.67 3.80
C ASN A 85 -4.40 11.19 2.73
N CYS A 86 -4.82 9.93 2.78
CA CYS A 86 -5.81 9.37 1.87
C CYS A 86 -7.22 9.55 2.40
N GLU A 87 -8.17 9.78 1.49
CA GLU A 87 -9.58 9.98 1.79
C GLU A 87 -10.42 8.84 1.23
N MET A 88 -11.29 8.25 2.05
CA MET A 88 -12.28 7.28 1.57
C MET A 88 -13.44 8.01 0.91
N ILE A 89 -13.64 7.77 -0.41
CA ILE A 89 -14.72 8.37 -1.19
C ILE A 89 -15.84 7.39 -1.52
N PHE A 90 -15.59 6.10 -1.37
CA PHE A 90 -16.53 5.04 -1.69
C PHE A 90 -16.38 3.89 -0.70
N HIS A 91 -17.50 3.40 -0.18
CA HIS A 91 -17.54 2.19 0.63
C HIS A 91 -18.83 1.43 0.36
N GLU A 92 -18.72 0.15 0.10
CA GLU A 92 -19.85 -0.74 -0.07
C GLU A 92 -19.52 -2.15 0.39
N VAL A 93 -20.52 -2.87 0.88
CA VAL A 93 -20.40 -4.25 1.34
C VAL A 93 -21.04 -5.16 0.30
N TYR A 94 -20.31 -6.21 -0.08
CA TYR A 94 -20.74 -7.19 -1.07
C TYR A 94 -20.82 -8.59 -0.48
N ASP A 95 -21.80 -9.36 -0.95
CA ASP A 95 -21.81 -10.81 -0.73
C ASP A 95 -20.65 -11.46 -1.51
N ASP A 96 -20.45 -12.78 -1.31
CA ASP A 96 -19.42 -13.56 -1.99
C ASP A 96 -19.79 -13.84 -3.46
N ASP A 97 -20.11 -12.78 -4.19
CA ASP A 97 -20.42 -12.75 -5.61
C ASP A 97 -19.35 -11.98 -6.39
N HIS A 98 -18.52 -12.71 -7.14
CA HIS A 98 -17.44 -12.11 -7.90
C HIS A 98 -17.91 -11.12 -8.96
N GLU A 99 -19.11 -11.27 -9.54
CA GLU A 99 -19.63 -10.35 -10.55
C GLU A 99 -20.03 -9.02 -9.90
N ALA A 100 -20.71 -9.09 -8.76
CA ALA A 100 -21.08 -7.90 -7.98
C ALA A 100 -19.84 -7.14 -7.51
N ILE A 101 -18.84 -7.84 -6.95
CA ILE A 101 -17.58 -7.25 -6.51
C ILE A 101 -16.83 -6.61 -7.69
N THR A 102 -16.79 -7.27 -8.86
CA THR A 102 -16.17 -6.73 -10.07
C THR A 102 -16.82 -5.42 -10.50
N LYS A 103 -18.15 -5.39 -10.55
CA LYS A 103 -18.91 -4.18 -10.88
C LYS A 103 -18.66 -3.06 -9.87
N GLY A 104 -18.62 -3.39 -8.58
CA GLY A 104 -18.29 -2.44 -7.51
C GLY A 104 -16.91 -1.81 -7.66
N CYS A 105 -15.88 -2.60 -7.99
CA CYS A 105 -14.55 -2.08 -8.27
C CYS A 105 -14.56 -1.08 -9.44
N LEU A 106 -15.22 -1.42 -10.55
CA LEU A 106 -15.30 -0.55 -11.71
C LEU A 106 -16.11 0.72 -11.42
N GLN A 107 -17.23 0.60 -10.73
CA GLN A 107 -18.06 1.73 -10.29
C GLN A 107 -17.27 2.69 -9.38
N ALA A 108 -16.51 2.17 -8.43
CA ALA A 108 -15.66 2.98 -7.57
C ALA A 108 -14.61 3.77 -8.37
N ILE A 109 -14.01 3.15 -9.38
CA ILE A 109 -13.06 3.81 -10.29
C ILE A 109 -13.76 4.90 -11.12
N GLU A 110 -14.94 4.64 -11.64
CA GLU A 110 -15.75 5.62 -12.38
C GLU A 110 -16.14 6.83 -11.50
N GLN A 111 -16.29 6.62 -10.20
CA GLN A 111 -16.53 7.69 -9.22
C GLN A 111 -15.25 8.43 -8.81
N GLY A 112 -14.11 8.09 -9.40
CA GLY A 112 -12.84 8.78 -9.22
C GLY A 112 -11.94 8.20 -8.13
N ALA A 113 -12.12 6.94 -7.76
CA ALA A 113 -11.17 6.27 -6.87
C ALA A 113 -9.83 6.08 -7.58
N GLU A 114 -8.76 6.48 -6.91
CA GLU A 114 -7.37 6.36 -7.35
C GLU A 114 -6.66 5.15 -6.72
N LEU A 115 -7.33 4.48 -5.81
CA LEU A 115 -6.93 3.24 -5.15
C LEU A 115 -8.19 2.49 -4.73
N VAL A 116 -8.26 1.20 -5.04
CA VAL A 116 -9.36 0.33 -4.61
C VAL A 116 -8.80 -0.73 -3.66
N LEU A 117 -9.40 -0.84 -2.48
CA LEU A 117 -9.07 -1.83 -1.47
C LEU A 117 -10.23 -2.82 -1.34
N CYS A 118 -9.98 -4.08 -1.62
CA CYS A 118 -10.92 -5.17 -1.41
C CYS A 118 -10.53 -5.94 -0.14
N THR A 119 -11.47 -6.09 0.78
CA THR A 119 -11.28 -6.81 2.04
C THR A 119 -12.25 -7.97 2.15
N GLY A 120 -11.85 -9.06 2.79
CA GLY A 120 -12.63 -10.30 2.84
C GLY A 120 -12.41 -11.16 1.59
N GLY A 121 -12.74 -12.45 1.68
CA GLY A 121 -12.51 -13.42 0.60
C GLY A 121 -11.07 -13.41 0.08
N MET A 122 -10.10 -13.22 0.96
CA MET A 122 -8.67 -13.09 0.67
C MET A 122 -7.82 -14.01 1.54
N SER A 123 -8.32 -15.19 1.83
CA SER A 123 -7.60 -16.23 2.55
C SER A 123 -6.97 -17.25 1.57
N VAL A 124 -6.65 -18.42 2.07
CA VAL A 124 -6.18 -19.54 1.25
C VAL A 124 -7.33 -20.46 0.78
N ASP A 125 -8.57 -20.05 1.02
CA ASP A 125 -9.74 -20.85 0.69
C ASP A 125 -9.99 -20.81 -0.83
N PRO A 126 -10.12 -21.96 -1.51
CA PRO A 126 -10.48 -22.03 -2.91
C PRO A 126 -11.82 -21.34 -3.27
N ASP A 127 -12.70 -21.20 -2.28
CA ASP A 127 -14.01 -20.55 -2.45
C ASP A 127 -13.97 -19.02 -2.39
N ASP A 128 -12.83 -18.44 -2.06
CA ASP A 128 -12.64 -16.99 -2.03
C ASP A 128 -12.88 -16.37 -3.41
N LYS A 129 -13.81 -15.44 -3.50
CA LYS A 129 -14.25 -14.83 -4.77
C LYS A 129 -13.54 -13.52 -5.10
N THR A 130 -12.95 -12.86 -4.11
CA THR A 130 -12.32 -11.54 -4.29
C THR A 130 -11.15 -11.54 -5.27
N PRO A 131 -10.22 -12.52 -5.29
CA PRO A 131 -9.16 -12.56 -6.29
C PRO A 131 -9.67 -12.72 -7.71
N LEU A 132 -10.72 -13.53 -7.90
CA LEU A 132 -11.38 -13.70 -9.19
C LEU A 132 -12.08 -12.41 -9.64
N ALA A 133 -12.76 -11.74 -8.72
CA ALA A 133 -13.42 -10.47 -8.98
C ALA A 133 -12.43 -9.40 -9.44
N ILE A 134 -11.31 -9.27 -8.76
CA ILE A 134 -10.23 -8.34 -9.13
C ILE A 134 -9.70 -8.67 -10.53
N LYS A 135 -9.44 -9.94 -10.83
CA LYS A 135 -8.99 -10.37 -12.15
C LYS A 135 -10.01 -10.01 -13.25
N ASN A 136 -11.30 -10.19 -12.97
CA ASN A 136 -12.38 -9.92 -13.93
C ASN A 136 -12.58 -8.43 -14.24
N THR A 137 -12.03 -7.51 -13.44
CA THR A 137 -11.98 -6.07 -13.79
C THR A 137 -11.14 -5.79 -15.03
N GLY A 138 -10.31 -6.75 -15.46
CA GLY A 138 -9.30 -6.56 -16.49
C GLY A 138 -7.99 -5.95 -15.96
N ALA A 139 -7.85 -5.82 -14.65
CA ALA A 139 -6.61 -5.34 -14.04
C ALA A 139 -5.47 -6.35 -14.25
N ARG A 140 -4.28 -5.83 -14.55
CA ARG A 140 -3.07 -6.63 -14.65
C ARG A 140 -2.60 -7.04 -13.26
N MET A 141 -2.62 -8.33 -13.00
CA MET A 141 -2.11 -8.91 -11.75
C MET A 141 -0.59 -8.76 -11.68
N VAL A 142 -0.09 -8.12 -10.63
CA VAL A 142 1.35 -7.96 -10.38
C VAL A 142 1.86 -9.05 -9.43
N SER A 143 1.12 -9.26 -8.34
CA SER A 143 1.47 -10.26 -7.34
C SER A 143 0.20 -10.76 -6.66
N TYR A 144 0.14 -12.05 -6.42
CA TYR A 144 -0.80 -12.67 -5.50
C TYR A 144 0.01 -13.56 -4.55
N GLY A 145 0.07 -13.11 -3.32
CA GLY A 145 0.99 -13.62 -2.31
C GLY A 145 2.22 -12.72 -2.12
N ALA A 146 2.69 -12.65 -0.90
CA ALA A 146 3.90 -11.94 -0.51
C ALA A 146 4.68 -12.75 0.53
N PRO A 147 6.02 -12.81 0.46
CA PRO A 147 6.84 -13.55 1.43
C PRO A 147 6.99 -12.75 2.74
N VAL A 148 5.89 -12.24 3.27
CA VAL A 148 5.82 -11.37 4.45
C VAL A 148 4.69 -11.83 5.35
N LEU A 149 4.94 -11.91 6.64
CA LEU A 149 3.93 -12.13 7.68
C LEU A 149 3.93 -10.95 8.67
N PRO A 150 2.74 -10.47 9.06
CA PRO A 150 1.41 -10.87 8.58
C PRO A 150 1.09 -10.28 7.21
N GLY A 151 0.38 -11.06 6.37
CA GLY A 151 -0.14 -10.56 5.09
C GLY A 151 0.23 -11.39 3.86
N ALA A 152 0.56 -12.67 4.04
CA ALA A 152 1.02 -13.54 2.94
C ALA A 152 0.10 -13.59 1.72
N MET A 153 -1.23 -13.43 1.91
CA MET A 153 -2.21 -13.47 0.80
C MET A 153 -2.52 -12.10 0.19
N PHE A 154 -1.63 -11.14 0.36
CA PHE A 154 -1.75 -9.83 -0.26
C PHE A 154 -1.77 -9.94 -1.79
N LEU A 155 -2.73 -9.24 -2.42
CA LEU A 155 -2.86 -9.18 -3.87
C LEU A 155 -2.68 -7.75 -4.34
N LEU A 156 -1.84 -7.56 -5.36
CA LEU A 156 -1.64 -6.28 -6.03
C LEU A 156 -1.92 -6.42 -7.53
N SER A 157 -2.76 -5.55 -8.03
CA SER A 157 -3.03 -5.41 -9.46
C SER A 157 -3.15 -3.95 -9.86
N TYR A 158 -3.08 -3.67 -11.16
CA TYR A 158 -3.26 -2.33 -11.71
C TYR A 158 -4.30 -2.34 -12.81
N TYR A 159 -5.35 -1.53 -12.66
CA TYR A 159 -6.31 -1.27 -13.71
C TYR A 159 -5.79 -0.16 -14.61
N ARG A 160 -5.75 -0.44 -15.93
CA ARG A 160 -5.20 0.46 -16.97
C ARG A 160 -3.78 0.97 -16.63
N GLU A 161 -2.97 0.15 -15.97
CA GLU A 161 -1.59 0.45 -15.53
C GLU A 161 -1.43 1.60 -14.53
N GLU A 162 -2.52 2.22 -14.08
CA GLU A 162 -2.50 3.43 -13.26
C GLU A 162 -3.16 3.24 -11.88
N ILE A 163 -4.34 2.63 -11.85
CA ILE A 163 -5.15 2.53 -10.63
C ILE A 163 -4.89 1.19 -9.95
N PRO A 164 -4.26 1.18 -8.76
CA PRO A 164 -4.07 -0.05 -8.02
C PRO A 164 -5.40 -0.57 -7.47
N ILE A 165 -5.63 -1.87 -7.67
CA ILE A 165 -6.67 -2.63 -7.00
C ILE A 165 -5.97 -3.67 -6.14
N VAL A 166 -6.23 -3.62 -4.85
CA VAL A 166 -5.49 -4.37 -3.82
C VAL A 166 -6.44 -5.26 -3.04
N GLY A 167 -6.10 -6.55 -2.95
CA GLY A 167 -6.78 -7.49 -2.08
C GLY A 167 -6.04 -7.60 -0.74
N LEU A 168 -6.74 -7.33 0.35
CA LEU A 168 -6.18 -7.27 1.69
C LEU A 168 -6.57 -8.49 2.53
N PRO A 169 -5.58 -9.24 3.03
CA PRO A 169 -5.85 -10.36 3.94
C PRO A 169 -6.33 -9.90 5.32
N GLY A 170 -7.07 -10.74 6.01
CA GLY A 170 -7.74 -10.45 7.29
C GLY A 170 -6.84 -9.94 8.42
N CYS A 171 -5.53 -10.20 8.34
CA CYS A 171 -4.57 -9.74 9.34
C CYS A 171 -4.48 -8.22 9.47
N VAL A 172 -4.92 -7.45 8.46
CA VAL A 172 -4.95 -5.97 8.50
C VAL A 172 -5.79 -5.46 9.67
N MET A 173 -6.81 -6.21 10.10
CA MET A 173 -7.64 -5.85 11.26
C MET A 173 -6.92 -5.97 12.61
N TYR A 174 -6.01 -6.92 12.72
CA TYR A 174 -5.46 -7.31 14.02
C TYR A 174 -4.03 -6.81 14.26
N ALA A 175 -3.27 -6.66 13.18
CA ALA A 175 -1.88 -6.27 13.28
C ALA A 175 -1.69 -4.76 13.07
N LYS A 176 -0.90 -4.15 13.96
CA LYS A 176 -0.61 -2.71 13.89
C LYS A 176 0.08 -2.32 12.57
N ARG A 177 0.97 -3.18 12.07
CA ARG A 177 1.66 -3.03 10.78
C ARG A 177 1.60 -4.33 10.01
N THR A 178 1.31 -4.25 8.73
CA THR A 178 1.14 -5.38 7.82
C THR A 178 1.75 -5.05 6.47
N ILE A 179 1.65 -5.96 5.52
CA ILE A 179 2.02 -5.73 4.11
C ILE A 179 1.29 -4.52 3.50
N PHE A 180 0.07 -4.20 3.97
CA PHE A 180 -0.67 -3.00 3.55
C PHE A 180 0.15 -1.74 3.80
N ASP A 181 0.74 -1.59 4.98
CA ASP A 181 1.52 -0.40 5.34
C ASP A 181 2.80 -0.26 4.50
N LEU A 182 3.34 -1.37 4.00
CA LEU A 182 4.48 -1.36 3.06
C LEU A 182 4.06 -0.98 1.64
N GLY A 183 2.86 -1.37 1.21
CA GLY A 183 2.31 -1.08 -0.12
C GLY A 183 1.64 0.29 -0.22
N ALA A 184 0.96 0.75 0.83
CA ALA A 184 0.23 2.01 0.83
C ALA A 184 1.15 3.24 0.75
N ALA A 185 2.25 3.24 1.50
CA ALA A 185 3.21 4.35 1.48
C ALA A 185 3.81 4.62 0.09
N PRO A 186 4.33 3.62 -0.66
CA PRO A 186 4.79 3.83 -2.03
C PRO A 186 3.69 4.27 -2.99
N SER A 187 2.46 3.78 -2.80
CA SER A 187 1.33 4.15 -3.66
C SER A 187 0.87 5.60 -3.46
N ALA A 188 0.92 6.11 -2.23
CA ALA A 188 0.59 7.49 -1.91
C ALA A 188 1.68 8.50 -2.31
N GLY A 189 2.91 8.05 -2.56
CA GLY A 189 4.05 8.89 -2.94
C GLY A 189 4.38 8.94 -4.44
N ARG A 190 3.48 8.42 -5.29
CA ARG A 190 3.65 8.41 -6.76
C ARG A 190 2.62 9.27 -7.45
#